data_2452544330565c02fefedd941181c090
#
_entry.id   2452544330565c02fefedd941181c090
#
_cell.length_a   1.000
_cell.length_b   1.000
_cell.length_c   1.000
_cell.angle_alpha   90.00
_cell.angle_beta   90.00
_cell.angle_gamma   90.00
#
_symmetry.space_group_name_H-M   'P 1'
#
loop_
_entity.id
_entity.type
_entity.pdbx_description
1 polymer ?
#
loop_
_entity_poly.entity_id
_entity_poly.type
_entity_poly.pdbx_seq_one_letter_code
_entity_poly.pdbx_strand_id
1 'polypeptide(L)'
;MAQFPDSEQLEWNRDTDNFDALNRSDILISDFSGVIFDFSLVFDKPVICADTEFDASPYDAWWLNRLPWGLSVIPRLGAKLTKENRGDLKKMIDDCLEDQTFTESRHQVRDEAWAYQGEGATRMADYLEAKFKELTKKEEKA
;
A
#
# COMPACT_ATOMS: atom_id res chain seq x y z
N MET A 1 10.12 -23.10 0.61
CA MET A 1 8.83 -23.83 0.75
C MET A 1 9.00 -25.22 1.37
N ALA A 2 10.06 -25.98 1.08
CA ALA A 2 10.25 -27.30 1.70
C ALA A 2 10.44 -27.27 3.24
N GLN A 3 10.88 -26.17 3.81
CA GLN A 3 11.15 -26.04 5.25
C GLN A 3 9.89 -25.82 6.09
N PHE A 4 8.82 -25.27 5.49
CA PHE A 4 7.54 -24.98 6.13
C PHE A 4 6.40 -25.44 5.21
N PRO A 5 5.95 -26.71 5.33
CA PRO A 5 4.83 -27.22 4.54
C PRO A 5 3.50 -26.61 5.00
N ASP A 6 2.48 -26.68 4.14
CA ASP A 6 1.11 -26.33 4.50
C ASP A 6 0.65 -27.15 5.72
N SER A 7 -0.11 -26.54 6.60
CA SER A 7 -0.68 -27.15 7.81
C SER A 7 -2.02 -26.47 8.15
N GLU A 8 -2.69 -26.93 9.22
CA GLU A 8 -3.91 -26.27 9.71
C GLU A 8 -3.69 -24.79 10.12
N GLN A 9 -2.43 -24.42 10.42
CA GLN A 9 -2.05 -23.07 10.88
C GLN A 9 -1.24 -22.29 9.85
N LEU A 10 -0.86 -22.91 8.73
CA LEU A 10 -0.04 -22.29 7.69
C LEU A 10 -0.54 -22.69 6.31
N GLU A 11 -0.98 -21.69 5.57
CA GLU A 11 -1.37 -21.83 4.16
C GLU A 11 -0.45 -20.98 3.28
N TRP A 12 0.06 -21.56 2.22
CA TRP A 12 0.80 -20.84 1.18
C TRP A 12 -0.14 -20.42 0.07
N ASN A 13 -0.44 -19.10 -0.03
CA ASN A 13 -1.13 -18.58 -1.20
C ASN A 13 -0.21 -18.71 -2.44
N ARG A 14 -0.67 -19.48 -3.44
CA ARG A 14 0.05 -19.74 -4.70
C ARG A 14 -0.65 -19.11 -5.90
N ASP A 15 -1.74 -18.41 -5.67
CA ASP A 15 -2.48 -17.72 -6.70
C ASP A 15 -1.73 -16.44 -7.13
N THR A 16 -1.96 -16.04 -8.37
CA THR A 16 -1.44 -14.77 -8.89
C THR A 16 -2.24 -13.57 -8.37
N ASP A 17 -3.50 -13.80 -7.97
CA ASP A 17 -4.37 -12.83 -7.32
C ASP A 17 -4.33 -13.04 -5.81
N ASN A 18 -4.00 -11.99 -5.07
CA ASN A 18 -3.94 -12.02 -3.61
C ASN A 18 -5.16 -11.34 -2.96
N PHE A 19 -6.16 -10.91 -3.73
CA PHE A 19 -7.32 -10.16 -3.23
C PHE A 19 -8.06 -10.90 -2.12
N ASP A 20 -8.38 -12.18 -2.33
CA ASP A 20 -9.08 -13.00 -1.34
C ASP A 20 -8.25 -13.21 -0.07
N ALA A 21 -6.94 -13.41 -0.21
CA ALA A 21 -6.04 -13.54 0.93
C ALA A 21 -6.01 -12.25 1.76
N LEU A 22 -5.91 -11.08 1.12
CA LEU A 22 -5.94 -9.79 1.80
C LEU A 22 -7.30 -9.52 2.44
N ASN A 23 -8.39 -9.84 1.74
CA ASN A 23 -9.74 -9.60 2.25
C ASN A 23 -10.04 -10.40 3.53
N ARG A 24 -9.61 -11.64 3.62
CA ARG A 24 -9.84 -12.51 4.81
C ARG A 24 -8.78 -12.39 5.90
N SER A 25 -7.67 -11.70 5.66
CA SER A 25 -6.63 -11.46 6.67
C SER A 25 -7.02 -10.30 7.57
N ASP A 26 -6.72 -10.38 8.86
CA ASP A 26 -6.99 -9.33 9.84
C ASP A 26 -5.81 -8.36 9.97
N ILE A 27 -4.59 -8.82 9.69
CA ILE A 27 -3.36 -8.03 9.76
C ILE A 27 -2.39 -8.47 8.65
N LEU A 28 -1.62 -7.53 8.13
CA LEU A 28 -0.53 -7.77 7.19
C LEU A 28 0.82 -7.52 7.86
N ILE A 29 1.74 -8.46 7.73
CA ILE A 29 3.16 -8.25 8.06
C ILE A 29 3.92 -8.23 6.74
N SER A 30 4.54 -7.11 6.40
CA SER A 30 5.25 -6.92 5.12
C SER A 30 6.45 -6.00 5.30
N ASP A 31 7.31 -5.97 4.29
CA ASP A 31 8.42 -5.01 4.16
C ASP A 31 7.94 -3.69 3.51
N PHE A 32 8.66 -3.18 2.51
CA PHE A 32 8.28 -2.00 1.72
C PHE A 32 7.46 -2.33 0.45
N SER A 33 6.86 -3.50 0.38
CA SER A 33 6.07 -3.96 -0.78
C SER A 33 4.82 -3.10 -1.00
N GLY A 34 4.45 -2.92 -2.27
CA GLY A 34 3.25 -2.20 -2.68
C GLY A 34 1.94 -2.75 -2.09
N VAL A 35 1.91 -4.03 -1.73
CA VAL A 35 0.75 -4.68 -1.08
C VAL A 35 0.33 -4.01 0.24
N ILE A 36 1.26 -3.31 0.92
CA ILE A 36 0.94 -2.51 2.11
C ILE A 36 -0.16 -1.49 1.81
N PHE A 37 -0.08 -0.81 0.65
CA PHE A 37 -1.06 0.22 0.27
C PHE A 37 -2.42 -0.41 -0.06
N ASP A 38 -2.44 -1.54 -0.74
CA ASP A 38 -3.69 -2.25 -1.00
C ASP A 38 -4.33 -2.65 0.32
N PHE A 39 -3.58 -3.25 1.23
CA PHE A 39 -4.10 -3.72 2.51
C PHE A 39 -4.55 -2.58 3.43
N SER A 40 -3.73 -1.54 3.60
CA SER A 40 -4.03 -0.46 4.53
C SER A 40 -5.00 0.57 4.00
N LEU A 41 -4.99 0.87 2.69
CA LEU A 41 -5.82 1.93 2.13
C LEU A 41 -7.13 1.43 1.51
N VAL A 42 -7.14 0.22 0.89
CA VAL A 42 -8.36 -0.36 0.31
C VAL A 42 -9.17 -1.09 1.37
N PHE A 43 -8.52 -1.98 2.13
CA PHE A 43 -9.20 -2.79 3.14
C PHE A 43 -9.29 -2.11 4.52
N ASP A 44 -8.59 -0.99 4.72
CA ASP A 44 -8.51 -0.22 5.98
C ASP A 44 -8.10 -1.08 7.20
N LYS A 45 -7.14 -1.97 6.99
CA LYS A 45 -6.68 -2.92 8.00
C LYS A 45 -5.27 -2.60 8.49
N PRO A 46 -4.92 -3.01 9.73
CA PRO A 46 -3.62 -2.72 10.33
C PRO A 46 -2.47 -3.46 9.66
N VAL A 47 -1.32 -2.80 9.59
CA VAL A 47 -0.08 -3.33 9.01
C VAL A 47 1.03 -3.32 10.06
N ILE A 48 1.88 -4.34 10.03
CA ILE A 48 3.18 -4.33 10.69
C ILE A 48 4.27 -4.29 9.62
N CYS A 49 5.05 -3.23 9.60
CA CYS A 49 6.08 -2.99 8.58
C CYS A 49 7.44 -3.46 9.10
N ALA A 50 8.00 -4.49 8.47
CA ALA A 50 9.34 -4.99 8.79
C ALA A 50 10.41 -4.00 8.32
N ASP A 51 11.31 -3.63 9.23
CA ASP A 51 12.46 -2.76 8.93
C ASP A 51 13.56 -3.58 8.23
N THR A 52 13.57 -3.55 6.93
CA THR A 52 14.49 -4.33 6.08
C THR A 52 15.56 -3.48 5.41
N GLU A 53 16.04 -2.41 6.04
CA GLU A 53 17.12 -1.56 5.50
C GLU A 53 17.02 -1.38 3.97
N PHE A 54 16.03 -0.61 3.52
CA PHE A 54 15.76 -0.42 2.10
C PHE A 54 16.95 0.20 1.37
N ASP A 55 17.56 -0.54 0.42
CA ASP A 55 18.58 -0.02 -0.49
C ASP A 55 17.91 0.52 -1.76
N ALA A 56 17.98 1.83 -1.97
CA ALA A 56 17.44 2.50 -3.14
C ALA A 56 18.37 2.43 -4.36
N SER A 57 19.62 2.00 -4.20
CA SER A 57 20.64 2.06 -5.26
C SER A 57 20.31 1.28 -6.53
N PRO A 58 19.61 0.13 -6.49
CA PRO A 58 19.23 -0.60 -7.70
C PRO A 58 17.97 -0.06 -8.40
N TYR A 59 17.32 0.98 -7.86
CA TYR A 59 16.08 1.54 -8.40
C TYR A 59 16.32 2.89 -9.07
N ASP A 60 15.51 3.25 -10.06
CA ASP A 60 15.61 4.51 -10.80
C ASP A 60 15.40 5.78 -9.95
N ALA A 61 15.10 5.62 -8.68
CA ALA A 61 14.92 6.72 -7.72
C ALA A 61 16.18 7.06 -6.90
N TRP A 62 17.32 6.42 -7.13
CA TRP A 62 18.57 6.62 -6.38
C TRP A 62 19.11 8.07 -6.43
N TRP A 63 18.77 8.80 -7.50
CA TRP A 63 19.17 10.20 -7.72
C TRP A 63 18.29 11.20 -7.01
N LEU A 64 17.17 10.77 -6.42
CA LEU A 64 16.30 11.65 -5.63
C LEU A 64 16.97 11.94 -4.28
N ASN A 65 17.08 13.21 -3.93
CA ASN A 65 17.59 13.64 -2.63
C ASN A 65 16.52 13.62 -1.51
N ARG A 66 15.41 12.93 -1.75
CA ARG A 66 14.33 12.68 -0.77
C ARG A 66 13.76 11.27 -0.98
N LEU A 67 13.22 10.68 0.07
CA LEU A 67 12.46 9.45 -0.05
C LEU A 67 11.23 9.64 -0.96
N PRO A 68 10.96 8.70 -1.87
CA PRO A 68 9.68 8.63 -2.57
C PRO A 68 8.51 8.69 -1.58
N TRP A 69 7.40 9.33 -1.98
CA TRP A 69 6.23 9.50 -1.11
C TRP A 69 5.77 8.16 -0.51
N GLY A 70 5.67 7.10 -1.31
CA GLY A 70 5.27 5.78 -0.84
C GLY A 70 6.10 5.29 0.34
N LEU A 71 7.44 5.39 0.28
CA LEU A 71 8.30 4.99 1.40
C LEU A 71 8.17 5.92 2.62
N SER A 72 7.92 7.21 2.39
CA SER A 72 7.80 8.19 3.47
C SER A 72 6.54 8.03 4.32
N VAL A 73 5.47 7.42 3.77
CA VAL A 73 4.19 7.26 4.47
C VAL A 73 4.05 5.92 5.19
N ILE A 74 4.89 4.92 4.87
CA ILE A 74 4.83 3.59 5.52
C ILE A 74 4.77 3.67 7.06
N PRO A 75 5.57 4.50 7.76
CA PRO A 75 5.49 4.61 9.21
C PRO A 75 4.16 5.14 9.76
N ARG A 76 3.32 5.70 8.89
CA ARG A 76 1.99 6.22 9.24
C ARG A 76 0.88 5.18 9.06
N LEU A 77 1.19 4.04 8.44
CA LEU A 77 0.22 2.99 8.11
C LEU A 77 0.12 1.91 9.18
N GLY A 78 1.15 1.75 10.01
CA GLY A 78 1.17 0.70 11.01
C GLY A 78 2.43 0.66 11.86
N ALA A 79 2.54 -0.37 12.70
CA ALA A 79 3.65 -0.56 13.61
C ALA A 79 4.94 -0.99 12.88
N LYS A 80 6.09 -0.65 13.46
CA LYS A 80 7.40 -1.01 12.92
C LYS A 80 7.97 -2.23 13.63
N LEU A 81 8.26 -3.29 12.87
CA LEU A 81 8.93 -4.49 13.34
C LEU A 81 10.43 -4.38 13.06
N THR A 82 11.25 -4.43 14.10
CA THR A 82 12.72 -4.36 14.02
C THR A 82 13.36 -5.64 14.54
N LYS A 83 14.68 -5.75 14.40
CA LYS A 83 15.45 -6.88 14.97
C LYS A 83 15.34 -6.93 16.49
N GLU A 84 15.23 -5.77 17.12
CA GLU A 84 15.20 -5.61 18.60
C GLU A 84 13.86 -6.02 19.19
N ASN A 85 12.74 -5.70 18.52
CA ASN A 85 11.39 -5.94 19.04
C ASN A 85 10.69 -7.18 18.46
N ARG A 86 11.36 -7.96 17.60
CA ARG A 86 10.77 -9.16 17.00
C ARG A 86 10.32 -10.23 18.00
N GLY A 87 10.91 -10.23 19.21
CA GLY A 87 10.49 -11.11 20.30
C GLY A 87 9.10 -10.79 20.83
N ASP A 88 8.62 -9.57 20.64
CA ASP A 88 7.33 -9.06 21.09
C ASP A 88 6.25 -9.08 19.97
N LEU A 89 6.51 -9.79 18.85
CA LEU A 89 5.64 -9.79 17.68
C LEU A 89 4.19 -10.11 18.03
N LYS A 90 3.95 -11.10 18.90
CA LYS A 90 2.58 -11.45 19.31
C LYS A 90 1.87 -10.26 19.95
N LYS A 91 2.54 -9.60 20.91
CA LYS A 91 1.99 -8.41 21.57
C LYS A 91 1.73 -7.29 20.55
N MET A 92 2.64 -7.09 19.59
CA MET A 92 2.47 -6.09 18.54
C MET A 92 1.26 -6.38 17.65
N ILE A 93 0.99 -7.64 17.35
CA ILE A 93 -0.21 -8.07 16.62
C ILE A 93 -1.46 -7.74 17.44
N ASP A 94 -1.49 -8.18 18.71
CA ASP A 94 -2.62 -7.93 19.61
C ASP A 94 -2.90 -6.41 19.75
N ASP A 95 -1.84 -5.61 19.99
CA ASP A 95 -1.92 -4.15 20.07
C ASP A 95 -2.48 -3.52 18.77
N CYS A 96 -2.01 -3.96 17.60
CA CYS A 96 -2.48 -3.44 16.31
C CYS A 96 -3.94 -3.78 15.99
N LEU A 97 -4.44 -4.90 16.48
CA LEU A 97 -5.83 -5.32 16.29
C LEU A 97 -6.80 -4.63 17.26
N GLU A 98 -6.33 -4.30 18.47
CA GLU A 98 -7.14 -3.65 19.51
C GLU A 98 -7.07 -2.12 19.44
N ASP A 99 -5.93 -1.56 19.06
CA ASP A 99 -5.67 -0.12 19.06
C ASP A 99 -6.00 0.53 17.71
N GLN A 100 -6.81 1.59 17.76
CA GLN A 100 -7.20 2.40 16.61
C GLN A 100 -6.15 3.48 16.24
N THR A 101 -4.96 3.46 16.86
CA THR A 101 -3.93 4.52 16.72
C THR A 101 -3.61 4.86 15.27
N PHE A 102 -3.52 3.85 14.40
CA PHE A 102 -3.19 4.07 12.99
C PHE A 102 -4.40 4.28 12.08
N THR A 103 -5.63 4.16 12.57
CA THR A 103 -6.83 4.25 11.72
C THR A 103 -6.97 5.65 11.12
N GLU A 104 -6.89 6.70 11.94
CA GLU A 104 -6.97 8.07 11.44
C GLU A 104 -5.80 8.39 10.50
N SER A 105 -4.60 7.94 10.83
CA SER A 105 -3.40 8.15 10.00
C SER A 105 -3.52 7.43 8.64
N ARG A 106 -4.07 6.20 8.61
CA ARG A 106 -4.36 5.50 7.34
C ARG A 106 -5.37 6.27 6.49
N HIS A 107 -6.43 6.81 7.09
CA HIS A 107 -7.42 7.63 6.38
C HIS A 107 -6.77 8.89 5.79
N GLN A 108 -5.92 9.58 6.55
CA GLN A 108 -5.18 10.74 6.03
C GLN A 108 -4.27 10.37 4.86
N VAL A 109 -3.51 9.26 4.97
CA VAL A 109 -2.65 8.79 3.87
C VAL A 109 -3.48 8.40 2.65
N ARG A 110 -4.64 7.79 2.83
CA ARG A 110 -5.58 7.48 1.74
C ARG A 110 -6.04 8.73 1.02
N ASP A 111 -6.42 9.77 1.77
CA ASP A 111 -6.87 11.04 1.20
C ASP A 111 -5.73 11.78 0.48
N GLU A 112 -4.49 11.64 0.95
CA GLU A 112 -3.30 12.12 0.24
C GLU A 112 -3.03 11.35 -1.07
N ALA A 113 -3.27 10.03 -1.07
CA ALA A 113 -3.01 9.15 -2.21
C ALA A 113 -4.06 9.26 -3.31
N TRP A 114 -5.32 9.43 -2.94
CA TRP A 114 -6.46 9.30 -3.84
C TRP A 114 -7.25 10.60 -3.96
N ALA A 115 -6.90 11.36 -4.96
CA ALA A 115 -7.74 12.47 -5.40
C ALA A 115 -9.02 11.90 -6.08
N TYR A 116 -10.18 12.51 -5.79
CA TYR A 116 -11.44 12.21 -6.47
C TYR A 116 -11.89 10.74 -6.38
N GLN A 117 -11.93 10.20 -5.17
CA GLN A 117 -12.39 8.82 -4.93
C GLN A 117 -13.77 8.58 -5.54
N GLY A 118 -13.89 7.51 -6.34
CA GLY A 118 -15.11 7.15 -7.06
C GLY A 118 -15.40 7.97 -8.34
N GLU A 119 -14.72 9.11 -8.55
CA GLU A 119 -14.96 9.98 -9.70
C GLU A 119 -13.88 9.90 -10.79
N GLY A 120 -12.78 9.19 -10.55
CA GLY A 120 -11.60 9.20 -11.39
C GLY A 120 -11.87 8.87 -12.86
N ALA A 121 -12.68 7.84 -13.14
CA ALA A 121 -13.03 7.44 -14.49
C ALA A 121 -13.86 8.51 -15.21
N THR A 122 -14.86 9.09 -14.56
CA THR A 122 -15.71 10.15 -15.12
C THR A 122 -14.87 11.38 -15.43
N ARG A 123 -14.05 11.83 -14.49
CA ARG A 123 -13.17 13.00 -14.69
C ARG A 123 -12.15 12.80 -15.80
N MET A 124 -11.62 11.59 -15.94
CA MET A 124 -10.72 11.25 -17.03
C MET A 124 -11.45 11.30 -18.37
N ALA A 125 -12.67 10.73 -18.47
CA ALA A 125 -13.48 10.77 -19.67
C ALA A 125 -13.80 12.22 -20.10
N ASP A 126 -14.23 13.06 -19.17
CA ASP A 126 -14.52 14.47 -19.41
C ASP A 126 -13.28 15.24 -19.89
N TYR A 127 -12.14 14.99 -19.28
CA TYR A 127 -10.87 15.59 -19.69
C TYR A 127 -10.48 15.18 -21.13
N LEU A 128 -10.56 13.89 -21.42
CA LEU A 128 -10.23 13.37 -22.76
C LEU A 128 -11.17 13.91 -23.84
N GLU A 129 -12.47 13.99 -23.55
CA GLU A 129 -13.45 14.58 -24.47
C GLU A 129 -13.18 16.07 -24.74
N ALA A 130 -12.93 16.83 -23.68
CA ALA A 130 -12.59 18.25 -23.81
C ALA A 130 -11.31 18.44 -24.61
N LYS A 131 -10.30 17.60 -24.36
CA LYS A 131 -9.01 17.66 -25.06
C LYS A 131 -9.14 17.27 -26.52
N PHE A 132 -9.91 16.26 -26.83
CA PHE A 132 -10.21 15.87 -28.21
C PHE A 132 -10.88 17.01 -28.98
N LYS A 133 -11.91 17.64 -28.40
CA LYS A 133 -12.59 18.81 -29.01
C LYS A 133 -11.65 19.99 -29.23
N GLU A 134 -10.70 20.23 -28.36
CA GLU A 134 -9.68 21.27 -28.52
C GLU A 134 -8.75 20.99 -29.71
N LEU A 135 -8.29 19.74 -29.84
CA LEU A 135 -7.35 19.35 -30.89
C LEU A 135 -7.99 19.38 -32.28
N THR A 136 -9.21 18.82 -32.41
CA THR A 136 -9.93 18.84 -33.70
C THR A 136 -10.24 20.25 -34.21
N LYS A 137 -10.57 21.20 -33.30
CA LYS A 137 -10.76 22.60 -33.67
C LYS A 137 -9.49 23.30 -34.13
N LYS A 138 -8.31 22.82 -33.70
CA LYS A 138 -7.02 23.37 -34.16
C LYS A 138 -6.66 22.89 -35.55
N GLU A 139 -6.99 21.63 -35.86
CA GLU A 139 -6.77 21.05 -37.19
C GLU A 139 -7.68 21.71 -38.28
N GLU A 140 -8.94 22.03 -37.94
CA GLU A 140 -9.87 22.71 -38.86
C GLU A 140 -9.46 24.18 -39.18
N LYS A 141 -8.56 24.76 -38.40
CA LYS A 141 -8.08 26.15 -38.57
C LYS A 141 -6.68 26.27 -39.18
N ALA A 142 -6.02 25.16 -39.44
CA ALA A 142 -4.69 25.09 -40.02
C ALA A 142 -4.74 24.78 -41.50
#